data_108dc16ae84abf1993b2dd02e367c1c0
#
_entry.id   108dc16ae84abf1993b2dd02e367c1c0
#
_cell.length_a   1.000
_cell.length_b   1.000
_cell.length_c   1.000
_cell.angle_alpha   90.00
_cell.angle_beta   90.00
_cell.angle_gamma   90.00
#
_symmetry.space_group_name_H-M   'P 1'
#
loop_
_entity.id
_entity.type
_entity.pdbx_description
1 polymer ?
#
loop_
_entity_poly.entity_id
_entity_poly.type
_entity_poly.pdbx_seq_one_letter_code
_entity_poly.pdbx_strand_id
1 'polypeptide(L)'
;MATVPKIVAPANIENVLAFRTPQGAKNITAGQTEILGTVDTSEFDRIRLVADERIGSTCDVIVRMTIMEGNELVAFLDEVTLKPHSQLTRVYDLPATKLEVSITGVGLPGSKGAVDVLIYGQF
;
A
#
# COMPACT_ATOMS: atom_id res chain seq x y z
N MET A 1 13.32 -38.71 7.15
CA MET A 1 13.35 -37.93 7.34
C MET A 1 12.88 -37.08 7.37
N ALA A 2 12.68 -37.05 7.27
CA ALA A 2 12.30 -36.30 7.34
C ALA A 2 12.22 -35.42 7.02
N THR A 3 12.21 -35.02 6.73
CA THR A 3 12.14 -34.22 6.51
C THR A 3 11.71 -33.32 6.13
N VAL A 4 11.97 -33.14 5.62
CA VAL A 4 11.33 -32.35 4.96
C VAL A 4 10.76 -31.20 5.55
N PRO A 5 10.54 -31.16 6.56
CA PRO A 5 9.88 -30.13 7.19
C PRO A 5 10.31 -28.77 6.93
N LYS A 6 11.46 -28.63 6.63
CA LYS A 6 11.96 -27.39 6.39
C LYS A 6 11.34 -26.75 5.29
N ILE A 7 10.95 -27.46 4.45
CA ILE A 7 10.38 -26.95 3.36
C ILE A 7 9.18 -26.20 3.73
N VAL A 8 8.63 -26.66 4.71
CA VAL A 8 7.46 -26.08 5.17
C VAL A 8 7.65 -24.69 5.68
N ALA A 9 8.83 -24.41 6.13
CA ALA A 9 9.09 -23.12 6.71
C ALA A 9 8.73 -21.96 5.79
N PRO A 10 9.08 -21.96 4.54
CA PRO A 10 8.64 -20.91 3.65
C PRO A 10 7.14 -20.87 3.50
N ALA A 11 6.54 -22.01 3.51
CA ALA A 11 5.11 -22.09 3.38
C ALA A 11 4.40 -21.54 4.61
N ASN A 12 5.10 -21.44 5.70
CA ASN A 12 4.53 -20.91 6.92
C ASN A 12 4.62 -19.40 7.02
N ILE A 13 5.29 -18.77 6.08
CA ILE A 13 5.29 -17.33 6.02
C ILE A 13 3.98 -16.92 5.41
N GLU A 14 3.11 -16.39 6.22
CA GLU A 14 1.80 -16.01 5.75
C GLU A 14 1.75 -14.55 5.36
N ASN A 15 1.11 -14.30 4.23
CA ASN A 15 0.75 -12.96 3.83
C ASN A 15 -0.70 -12.75 4.24
N VAL A 16 -0.88 -11.90 5.21
CA VAL A 16 -2.21 -11.58 5.70
C VAL A 16 -2.60 -10.23 5.12
N LEU A 17 -3.76 -10.15 4.50
CA LEU A 17 -4.24 -8.89 3.97
C LEU A 17 -4.58 -7.97 5.13
N ALA A 18 -3.75 -6.96 5.34
CA ALA A 18 -3.90 -6.00 6.45
C ALA A 18 -4.69 -4.77 6.05
N PHE A 19 -4.67 -4.42 4.77
CA PHE A 19 -5.35 -3.24 4.28
C PHE A 19 -5.68 -3.40 2.80
N ARG A 20 -6.82 -2.87 2.41
CA ARG A 20 -7.20 -2.75 1.02
C ARG A 20 -8.03 -1.50 0.80
N THR A 21 -7.86 -0.88 -0.36
CA THR A 21 -8.69 0.25 -0.77
C THR A 21 -10.16 -0.12 -0.61
N PRO A 22 -10.93 0.66 0.13
CA PRO A 22 -12.34 0.35 0.36
C PRO A 22 -13.13 0.29 -0.95
N GLN A 23 -13.96 -0.73 -1.09
CA GLN A 23 -14.88 -0.88 -2.23
C GLN A 23 -14.17 -1.00 -3.58
N GLY A 24 -12.92 -1.52 -3.60
CA GLY A 24 -12.17 -1.68 -4.83
C GLY A 24 -11.37 -0.43 -5.17
N ALA A 25 -11.02 -0.27 -6.44
CA ALA A 25 -10.15 0.83 -6.84
C ALA A 25 -10.78 2.19 -6.54
N LYS A 26 -9.97 3.06 -5.97
CA LYS A 26 -10.39 4.42 -5.63
C LYS A 26 -10.14 5.37 -6.80
N ASN A 27 -11.16 6.10 -7.18
CA ASN A 27 -11.04 7.12 -8.22
C ASN A 27 -10.43 8.38 -7.63
N ILE A 28 -9.56 9.01 -8.40
CA ILE A 28 -8.95 10.27 -8.00
C ILE A 28 -8.76 11.17 -9.23
N THR A 29 -8.89 12.46 -9.04
CA THR A 29 -8.65 13.46 -10.07
C THR A 29 -7.29 14.11 -9.82
N ALA A 30 -6.60 14.50 -10.88
CA ALA A 30 -5.33 15.19 -10.75
C ALA A 30 -5.50 16.44 -9.88
N GLY A 31 -4.58 16.60 -8.93
CA GLY A 31 -4.62 17.69 -7.95
C GLY A 31 -5.33 17.34 -6.66
N GLN A 32 -6.05 16.23 -6.60
CA GLN A 32 -6.71 15.80 -5.36
C GLN A 32 -5.83 14.89 -4.54
N THR A 33 -6.01 14.94 -3.22
CA THR A 33 -5.42 13.99 -2.28
C THR A 33 -6.55 13.38 -1.47
N GLU A 34 -6.52 12.05 -1.35
CA GLU A 34 -7.49 11.30 -0.58
C GLU A 34 -6.78 10.41 0.42
N ILE A 35 -7.27 10.42 1.66
CA ILE A 35 -6.81 9.47 2.67
C ILE A 35 -7.62 8.21 2.48
N LEU A 36 -6.94 7.09 2.22
CA LEU A 36 -7.61 5.80 2.04
C LEU A 36 -7.97 5.15 3.38
N GLY A 37 -7.15 5.37 4.38
CA GLY A 37 -7.38 4.82 5.71
C GLY A 37 -6.09 4.63 6.47
N THR A 38 -6.21 3.91 7.58
CA THR A 38 -5.06 3.57 8.43
C THR A 38 -4.95 2.06 8.56
N VAL A 39 -3.74 1.59 8.77
CA VAL A 39 -3.47 0.17 8.98
C VAL A 39 -2.55 0.00 10.17
N ASP A 40 -2.90 -0.93 11.06
CA ASP A 40 -2.08 -1.28 12.21
C ASP A 40 -1.15 -2.41 11.78
N THR A 41 0.14 -2.14 11.77
CA THR A 41 1.16 -3.10 11.38
C THR A 41 1.89 -3.70 12.58
N SER A 42 1.38 -3.48 13.79
CA SER A 42 2.08 -3.87 15.01
C SER A 42 2.30 -5.37 15.16
N GLU A 43 1.51 -6.20 14.49
CA GLU A 43 1.64 -7.65 14.56
C GLU A 43 2.64 -8.23 13.56
N PHE A 44 3.12 -7.41 12.63
CA PHE A 44 3.92 -7.93 11.51
C PHE A 44 5.39 -7.55 11.63
N ASP A 45 6.26 -8.41 11.12
CA ASP A 45 7.69 -8.12 11.02
C ASP A 45 7.99 -7.28 9.79
N ARG A 46 7.19 -7.44 8.75
CA ARG A 46 7.33 -6.66 7.51
C ARG A 46 5.98 -6.53 6.82
N ILE A 47 5.91 -5.59 5.91
CA ILE A 47 4.73 -5.43 5.08
C ILE A 47 5.12 -5.38 3.61
N ARG A 48 4.18 -5.76 2.77
CA ARG A 48 4.31 -5.65 1.32
C ARG A 48 3.21 -4.74 0.81
N LEU A 49 3.61 -3.67 0.15
CA LEU A 49 2.70 -2.79 -0.56
C LEU A 49 2.51 -3.31 -1.97
N VAL A 50 1.26 -3.40 -2.40
CA VAL A 50 0.90 -3.69 -3.77
C VAL A 50 -0.01 -2.56 -4.23
N ALA A 51 0.33 -1.92 -5.33
CA ALA A 51 -0.48 -0.84 -5.86
C ALA A 51 -0.66 -1.04 -7.36
N ASP A 52 -1.88 -0.80 -7.82
CA ASP A 52 -2.27 -1.03 -9.21
C ASP A 52 -3.09 0.15 -9.70
N GLU A 53 -2.58 0.88 -10.68
CA GLU A 53 -3.34 1.92 -11.34
C GLU A 53 -4.03 1.34 -12.56
N ARG A 54 -5.35 1.46 -12.57
CA ARG A 54 -6.21 0.73 -13.50
C ARG A 54 -6.10 1.22 -14.94
N ILE A 55 -6.48 0.33 -15.86
CA ILE A 55 -6.59 0.63 -17.27
C ILE A 55 -7.61 1.77 -17.44
N GLY A 56 -7.28 2.72 -18.30
CA GLY A 56 -8.14 3.88 -18.54
C GLY A 56 -7.73 5.11 -17.73
N SER A 57 -6.81 4.94 -16.79
CA SER A 57 -6.27 6.09 -16.05
C SER A 57 -5.49 7.00 -16.99
N THR A 58 -5.56 8.31 -16.72
CA THR A 58 -4.89 9.33 -17.51
C THR A 58 -3.98 10.23 -16.68
N CYS A 59 -3.89 10.03 -15.38
CA CYS A 59 -2.95 10.75 -14.53
C CYS A 59 -2.08 9.78 -13.75
N ASP A 60 -0.95 10.27 -13.25
CA ASP A 60 -0.13 9.53 -12.32
C ASP A 60 -0.80 9.54 -10.94
N VAL A 61 -0.51 8.55 -10.13
CA VAL A 61 -0.98 8.50 -8.75
C VAL A 61 0.21 8.29 -7.82
N ILE A 62 0.33 9.15 -6.83
CA ILE A 62 1.33 8.99 -5.78
C ILE A 62 0.65 8.31 -4.60
N VAL A 63 1.22 7.18 -4.18
CA VAL A 63 0.79 6.48 -2.98
C VAL A 63 1.76 6.82 -1.87
N ARG A 64 1.25 7.38 -0.78
CA ARG A 64 2.07 7.78 0.36
C ARG A 64 1.68 6.99 1.59
N MET A 65 2.68 6.53 2.33
CA MET A 65 2.50 5.92 3.64
C MET A 65 3.21 6.77 4.68
N THR A 66 2.48 7.14 5.72
CA THR A 66 2.99 7.98 6.80
C THR A 66 2.83 7.25 8.11
N ILE A 67 3.90 7.25 8.92
CA ILE A 67 3.91 6.60 10.22
C ILE A 67 3.14 7.46 11.20
N MET A 68 2.25 6.83 11.96
CA MET A 68 1.44 7.49 12.98
C MET A 68 1.85 7.05 14.38
N GLU A 69 1.76 7.98 15.31
CA GLU A 69 1.82 7.69 16.74
C GLU A 69 0.50 8.14 17.32
N GLY A 70 -0.33 7.20 17.74
CA GLY A 70 -1.70 7.50 18.11
C GLY A 70 -2.45 8.05 16.90
N ASN A 71 -2.94 9.28 17.00
CA ASN A 71 -3.64 9.95 15.93
C ASN A 71 -2.79 11.00 15.23
N GLU A 72 -1.50 11.07 15.53
CA GLU A 72 -0.61 12.06 14.95
C GLU A 72 0.27 11.46 13.87
N LEU A 73 0.46 12.20 12.79
CA LEU A 73 1.42 11.83 11.75
C LEU A 73 2.80 12.28 12.21
N VAL A 74 3.73 11.34 12.36
CA VAL A 74 5.05 11.67 12.94
C VAL A 74 6.19 11.53 11.96
N ALA A 75 6.08 10.67 10.96
CA ALA A 75 7.18 10.46 10.04
C ALA A 75 6.67 9.91 8.71
N PHE A 76 7.34 10.32 7.68
CA PHE A 76 7.08 9.82 6.34
C PHE A 76 7.80 8.49 6.14
N LEU A 77 7.09 7.47 5.74
CA LEU A 77 7.71 6.18 5.46
C LEU A 77 8.19 6.11 4.01
N ASP A 78 7.30 6.29 3.08
CA ASP A 78 7.64 6.20 1.66
C ASP A 78 6.54 6.80 0.80
N GLU A 79 6.94 7.11 -0.42
CA GLU A 79 6.08 7.65 -1.44
C GLU A 79 6.45 7.00 -2.75
N VAL A 80 5.48 6.41 -3.44
CA VAL A 80 5.72 5.77 -4.72
C VAL A 80 4.80 6.35 -5.76
N THR A 81 5.31 6.50 -6.98
CA THR A 81 4.54 7.06 -8.09
C THR A 81 4.18 5.96 -9.06
N LEU A 82 2.90 5.86 -9.38
CA LEU A 82 2.36 4.95 -10.37
C LEU A 82 2.05 5.73 -11.63
N LYS A 83 2.53 5.25 -12.76
CA LYS A 83 2.11 5.73 -14.07
C LYS A 83 0.78 5.07 -14.44
N PRO A 84 -0.02 5.66 -15.34
CA PRO A 84 -1.23 5.00 -15.80
C PRO A 84 -0.96 3.58 -16.28
N HIS A 85 -1.83 2.66 -15.90
CA HIS A 85 -1.77 1.23 -16.26
C HIS A 85 -0.58 0.48 -15.66
N SER A 86 0.09 1.04 -14.65
CA SER A 86 1.24 0.39 -14.04
C SER A 86 0.91 -0.24 -12.69
N GLN A 87 1.78 -1.12 -12.26
CA GLN A 87 1.68 -1.82 -11.00
C GLN A 87 3.01 -1.74 -10.28
N LEU A 88 2.95 -1.83 -8.95
CA LEU A 88 4.14 -1.73 -8.14
C LEU A 88 4.00 -2.60 -6.90
N THR A 89 5.11 -3.21 -6.51
CA THR A 89 5.21 -3.99 -5.28
C THR A 89 6.47 -3.58 -4.54
N ARG A 90 6.35 -3.32 -3.25
CA ARG A 90 7.50 -3.02 -2.38
C ARG A 90 7.34 -3.67 -1.02
N VAL A 91 8.46 -4.06 -0.44
CA VAL A 91 8.52 -4.66 0.88
C VAL A 91 9.23 -3.70 1.83
N TYR A 92 8.69 -3.58 3.04
CA TYR A 92 9.25 -2.72 4.08
C TYR A 92 9.44 -3.52 5.35
N ASP A 93 10.61 -3.40 5.98
CA ASP A 93 10.85 -3.89 7.32
C ASP A 93 10.47 -2.76 8.27
N LEU A 94 9.47 -2.99 9.10
CA LEU A 94 8.95 -1.97 9.99
C LEU A 94 9.00 -2.43 11.42
N PRO A 95 9.32 -1.51 12.35
CA PRO A 95 8.98 -1.75 13.73
C PRO A 95 7.46 -1.70 13.89
N ALA A 96 6.95 -2.21 14.98
CA ALA A 96 5.53 -2.13 15.29
C ALA A 96 5.04 -0.69 15.18
N THR A 97 4.05 -0.45 14.35
CA THR A 97 3.59 0.90 14.08
C THR A 97 2.19 0.90 13.44
N LYS A 98 1.70 2.09 13.20
CA LYS A 98 0.45 2.34 12.50
C LYS A 98 0.77 3.26 11.32
N LEU A 99 0.13 3.04 10.19
CA LEU A 99 0.35 3.81 8.98
C LEU A 99 -0.94 4.45 8.51
N GLU A 100 -0.81 5.68 7.99
CA GLU A 100 -1.87 6.28 7.19
C GLU A 100 -1.49 6.11 5.72
N VAL A 101 -2.45 5.67 4.92
CA VAL A 101 -2.27 5.48 3.48
C VAL A 101 -3.08 6.53 2.76
N SER A 102 -2.42 7.29 1.88
CA SER A 102 -3.09 8.30 1.06
C SER A 102 -2.65 8.22 -0.38
N ILE A 103 -3.47 8.79 -1.25
CA ILE A 103 -3.16 8.87 -2.67
C ILE A 103 -3.34 10.31 -3.15
N THR A 104 -2.53 10.69 -4.13
CA THR A 104 -2.61 12.01 -4.77
C THR A 104 -2.54 11.83 -6.27
N GLY A 105 -3.49 12.40 -6.99
CA GLY A 105 -3.47 12.42 -8.44
C GLY A 105 -2.57 13.53 -8.96
N VAL A 106 -1.74 13.25 -9.95
CA VAL A 106 -0.80 14.20 -10.53
C VAL A 106 -0.90 14.15 -12.04
N GLY A 107 -1.15 15.28 -12.66
CA GLY A 107 -1.26 15.35 -14.11
C GLY A 107 -1.96 16.61 -14.56
N LEU A 108 -2.38 16.63 -15.81
CA LEU A 108 -3.10 17.76 -16.38
C LEU A 108 -4.46 17.91 -15.71
N PRO A 109 -4.95 19.15 -15.56
CA PRO A 109 -6.26 19.38 -14.98
C PRO A 109 -7.34 18.53 -15.66
N GLY A 110 -8.17 17.90 -14.86
CA GLY A 110 -9.26 17.05 -15.37
C GLY A 110 -8.88 15.63 -15.67
N SER A 111 -7.58 15.27 -15.67
CA SER A 111 -7.18 13.88 -15.82
C SER A 111 -7.53 13.10 -14.56
N LYS A 112 -7.78 11.81 -14.73
CA LYS A 112 -8.31 10.94 -13.67
C LYS A 112 -7.54 9.63 -13.61
N GLY A 113 -7.48 9.08 -12.41
CA GLY A 113 -6.93 7.76 -12.18
C GLY A 113 -7.85 6.93 -11.29
N ALA A 114 -7.63 5.65 -11.29
CA ALA A 114 -8.26 4.72 -10.37
C ALA A 114 -7.18 3.78 -9.87
N VAL A 115 -6.98 3.73 -8.56
CA VAL A 115 -5.90 2.96 -7.95
C VAL A 115 -6.43 2.01 -6.90
N ASP A 116 -5.90 0.80 -6.90
CA ASP A 116 -6.15 -0.18 -5.86
C ASP A 116 -4.85 -0.34 -5.06
N VAL A 117 -4.94 -0.21 -3.75
CA VAL A 117 -3.79 -0.31 -2.85
C VAL A 117 -4.07 -1.42 -1.85
N LEU A 118 -3.15 -2.37 -1.78
CA LEU A 118 -3.22 -3.47 -0.83
C LEU A 118 -1.95 -3.49 0.00
N ILE A 119 -2.09 -3.79 1.27
CA ILE A 119 -0.95 -4.01 2.15
C ILE A 119 -1.10 -5.38 2.79
N TYR A 120 -0.11 -6.21 2.59
CA TYR A 120 -0.02 -7.54 3.21
C TYR A 120 0.98 -7.49 4.32
N GLY A 121 0.64 -8.09 5.45
CA GLY A 121 1.56 -8.25 6.56
C GLY A 121 2.19 -9.64 6.55
N GLN A 122 3.42 -9.72 7.01
CA GLN A 122 4.16 -10.96 7.18
C GLN A 122 4.68 -11.07 8.60
N PHE A 123 4.53 -12.23 9.16
CA PHE A 123 5.03 -12.52 10.51
C PHE A 123 6.48 -12.97 10.47
#